data_709e74480368859ad95b8075db0fef7c
#
_entry.id   709e74480368859ad95b8075db0fef7c
#
_cell.length_a   1.000
_cell.length_b   1.000
_cell.length_c   1.000
_cell.angle_alpha   90.00
_cell.angle_beta   90.00
_cell.angle_gamma   90.00
#
_symmetry.space_group_name_H-M   'P 1'
#
loop_
_entity.id
_entity.type
_entity.pdbx_description
1 polymer ?
#
loop_
_entity_poly.entity_id
_entity_poly.type
_entity_poly.pdbx_seq_one_letter_code
_entity_poly.pdbx_strand_id
1 'polypeptide(L)'
;APAQETKPAPAKAPATQNNKKQTVAKPVTNRTVRVDIEKLDALMNQVSELIIAKNSLVAIGSTESGDFQNQTYHEQIEYLERITTNLHESVMKVRMVPIESVVNKFPRMIRDLSRKLNKMELYMTGEDTELDRTVVDQIGDPLQHLLRNSADHGLEDNETRVALGKPEVGSIFLNAFQEGNNVIIQVGDDGAGIDVAAVRDKAIERGIITEEQAESMSQKDIINILFLPSFSMSKT
;
A
#
# COMPACT_ATOMS: atom_id res chain seq x y z
N ALA A 1 -21.74 59.73 46.77
CA ALA A 1 -22.01 60.77 45.76
C ALA A 1 -20.81 61.78 45.81
N PRO A 2 -20.53 62.49 44.78
CA PRO A 2 -20.78 62.33 43.35
C PRO A 2 -19.53 62.53 42.46
N ALA A 3 -19.68 62.43 41.21
CA ALA A 3 -19.34 63.28 40.07
C ALA A 3 -18.78 62.45 38.91
N GLN A 4 -19.51 62.31 37.93
CA GLN A 4 -19.43 62.58 36.50
C GLN A 4 -18.29 63.53 36.09
N GLU A 5 -17.63 63.17 34.97
CA GLU A 5 -17.24 64.05 33.87
C GLU A 5 -16.64 63.23 32.73
N THR A 6 -17.35 63.07 31.67
CA THR A 6 -17.37 63.67 30.32
C THR A 6 -16.19 63.38 29.39
N LYS A 7 -16.56 62.78 28.23
CA LYS A 7 -15.83 62.73 26.97
C LYS A 7 -15.17 64.04 26.52
N PRO A 8 -14.14 63.96 25.62
CA PRO A 8 -14.46 64.12 24.21
C PRO A 8 -13.62 63.25 23.24
N ALA A 9 -14.26 62.83 22.17
CA ALA A 9 -13.62 62.66 20.85
C ALA A 9 -13.47 64.09 20.24
N PRO A 10 -12.66 64.38 19.23
CA PRO A 10 -12.45 63.67 17.96
C PRO A 10 -11.04 63.84 17.34
N ALA A 11 -10.69 63.11 16.29
CA ALA A 11 -10.07 63.67 15.08
C ALA A 11 -9.98 62.62 13.94
N LYS A 12 -10.63 62.96 12.88
CA LYS A 12 -10.46 62.32 11.55
C LYS A 12 -9.20 62.85 10.88
N ALA A 13 -8.41 61.97 10.22
CA ALA A 13 -7.52 62.28 9.10
C ALA A 13 -7.18 60.99 8.31
N PRO A 14 -6.68 61.07 7.08
CA PRO A 14 -7.50 60.64 5.94
C PRO A 14 -7.06 59.29 5.36
N ALA A 15 -7.98 58.64 4.65
CA ALA A 15 -7.82 57.39 3.91
C ALA A 15 -6.75 57.51 2.83
N THR A 16 -5.71 56.68 2.91
CA THR A 16 -4.86 56.34 1.75
C THR A 16 -5.39 55.01 1.16
N GLN A 17 -6.09 55.13 0.07
CA GLN A 17 -6.53 53.98 -0.76
C GLN A 17 -5.28 53.32 -1.36
N ASN A 18 -4.89 52.16 -0.82
CA ASN A 18 -3.91 51.30 -1.47
C ASN A 18 -4.69 50.15 -2.14
N ASN A 19 -4.95 50.36 -3.42
CA ASN A 19 -5.71 49.47 -4.32
C ASN A 19 -4.79 48.28 -4.68
N LYS A 20 -4.67 47.27 -3.79
CA LYS A 20 -4.12 45.96 -4.13
C LYS A 20 -5.18 45.17 -4.85
N LYS A 21 -5.05 45.11 -6.19
CA LYS A 21 -5.75 44.14 -7.02
C LYS A 21 -5.53 42.75 -6.43
N GLN A 22 -6.49 42.21 -5.71
CA GLN A 22 -6.58 40.79 -5.44
C GLN A 22 -6.87 40.11 -6.78
N THR A 23 -5.86 39.44 -7.31
CA THR A 23 -6.04 38.44 -8.36
C THR A 23 -6.83 37.29 -7.75
N VAL A 24 -8.12 37.28 -8.05
CA VAL A 24 -9.00 36.17 -7.74
C VAL A 24 -8.48 34.96 -8.54
N ALA A 25 -7.83 34.01 -7.85
CA ALA A 25 -7.47 32.73 -8.43
C ALA A 25 -8.77 32.07 -8.91
N LYS A 26 -8.85 31.79 -10.20
CA LYS A 26 -9.98 31.05 -10.79
C LYS A 26 -10.07 29.71 -10.08
N PRO A 27 -11.26 29.25 -9.65
CA PRO A 27 -11.40 27.94 -9.06
C PRO A 27 -10.93 26.90 -10.10
N VAL A 28 -9.96 26.07 -9.70
CA VAL A 28 -9.53 24.91 -10.48
C VAL A 28 -10.72 23.95 -10.48
N THR A 29 -11.47 23.95 -11.56
CA THR A 29 -12.53 22.96 -11.77
C THR A 29 -11.83 21.61 -11.98
N ASN A 30 -11.82 20.79 -10.97
CA ASN A 30 -11.43 19.38 -11.08
C ASN A 30 -12.39 18.73 -12.10
N ARG A 31 -11.93 18.60 -13.34
CA ARG A 31 -12.64 17.86 -14.38
C ARG A 31 -12.41 16.38 -14.12
N THR A 32 -13.33 15.75 -13.42
CA THR A 32 -13.38 14.29 -13.28
C THR A 32 -13.92 13.68 -14.58
N VAL A 33 -13.17 12.81 -15.21
CA VAL A 33 -13.63 12.02 -16.35
C VAL A 33 -13.94 10.62 -15.85
N ARG A 34 -15.15 10.15 -16.06
CA ARG A 34 -15.51 8.75 -15.78
C ARG A 34 -15.03 7.91 -16.95
N VAL A 35 -14.14 6.98 -16.70
CA VAL A 35 -13.65 6.02 -17.68
C VAL A 35 -14.23 4.66 -17.33
N ASP A 36 -14.71 3.96 -18.37
CA ASP A 36 -15.17 2.59 -18.24
C ASP A 36 -13.98 1.65 -18.02
N ILE A 37 -14.05 0.82 -16.99
CA ILE A 37 -12.96 -0.08 -16.60
C ILE A 37 -12.68 -1.10 -17.70
N GLU A 38 -13.71 -1.62 -18.36
CA GLU A 38 -13.56 -2.59 -19.46
C GLU A 38 -12.77 -1.99 -20.63
N LYS A 39 -12.94 -0.68 -20.88
CA LYS A 39 -12.16 0.03 -21.91
C LYS A 39 -10.71 0.24 -21.51
N LEU A 40 -10.44 0.45 -20.23
CA LEU A 40 -9.07 0.53 -19.71
C LEU A 40 -8.38 -0.83 -19.81
N ASP A 41 -9.07 -1.92 -19.48
CA ASP A 41 -8.54 -3.28 -19.60
C ASP A 41 -8.27 -3.64 -21.07
N ALA A 42 -9.16 -3.27 -21.98
CA ALA A 42 -8.94 -3.46 -23.41
C ALA A 42 -7.71 -2.68 -23.90
N LEU A 43 -7.54 -1.43 -23.44
CA LEU A 43 -6.37 -0.61 -23.78
C LEU A 43 -5.07 -1.22 -23.22
N MET A 44 -5.08 -1.73 -21.98
CA MET A 44 -3.94 -2.44 -21.38
C MET A 44 -3.55 -3.67 -22.19
N ASN A 45 -4.52 -4.45 -22.65
CA ASN A 45 -4.26 -5.61 -23.50
C ASN A 45 -3.59 -5.20 -24.81
N GLN A 46 -4.07 -4.15 -25.47
CA GLN A 46 -3.47 -3.63 -26.70
C GLN A 46 -2.03 -3.10 -26.48
N VAL A 47 -1.78 -2.43 -25.35
CA VAL A 47 -0.41 -1.99 -25.00
C VAL A 47 0.49 -3.21 -24.75
N SER A 48 0.00 -4.25 -24.10
CA SER A 48 0.74 -5.50 -23.87
C SER A 48 1.08 -6.20 -25.20
N GLU A 49 0.14 -6.27 -26.12
CA GLU A 49 0.38 -6.80 -27.46
C GLU A 49 1.43 -5.99 -28.24
N LEU A 50 1.38 -4.65 -28.11
CA LEU A 50 2.38 -3.77 -28.72
C LEU A 50 3.78 -3.99 -28.14
N ILE A 51 3.90 -4.21 -26.82
CA ILE A 51 5.17 -4.55 -26.17
C ILE A 51 5.70 -5.90 -26.69
N ILE A 52 4.85 -6.90 -26.84
CA ILE A 52 5.23 -8.22 -27.36
C ILE A 52 5.72 -8.09 -28.81
N ALA A 53 4.98 -7.37 -29.66
CA ALA A 53 5.37 -7.14 -31.05
C ALA A 53 6.72 -6.37 -31.16
N LYS A 54 6.91 -5.35 -30.33
CA LYS A 54 8.19 -4.63 -30.22
C LYS A 54 9.33 -5.57 -29.81
N ASN A 55 9.14 -6.40 -28.78
CA ASN A 55 10.16 -7.35 -28.32
C ASN A 55 10.53 -8.36 -29.41
N SER A 56 9.55 -8.80 -30.22
CA SER A 56 9.77 -9.68 -31.37
C SER A 56 10.61 -8.99 -32.45
N LEU A 57 10.36 -7.72 -32.75
CA LEU A 57 11.17 -6.95 -33.71
C LEU A 57 12.62 -6.78 -33.23
N VAL A 58 12.81 -6.49 -31.92
CA VAL A 58 14.16 -6.41 -31.32
C VAL A 58 14.89 -7.75 -31.45
N ALA A 59 14.22 -8.85 -31.17
CA ALA A 59 14.80 -10.20 -31.26
C ALA A 59 15.20 -10.56 -32.71
N ILE A 60 14.36 -10.24 -33.71
CA ILE A 60 14.69 -10.44 -35.12
C ILE A 60 15.92 -9.62 -35.53
N GLY A 61 15.95 -8.34 -35.14
CA GLY A 61 17.09 -7.45 -35.47
C GLY A 61 18.41 -7.88 -34.84
N SER A 62 18.39 -8.66 -33.77
CA SER A 62 19.60 -9.18 -33.11
C SER A 62 20.11 -10.50 -33.70
N THR A 63 19.28 -11.22 -34.48
CA THR A 63 19.63 -12.55 -35.02
C THR A 63 20.06 -12.55 -36.49
N GLU A 64 19.71 -11.55 -37.27
CA GLU A 64 20.06 -11.49 -38.70
C GLU A 64 21.33 -10.67 -38.98
N SER A 65 22.36 -11.36 -39.49
CA SER A 65 23.72 -10.84 -39.75
C SER A 65 23.83 -10.10 -41.07
N GLY A 66 22.91 -9.24 -41.47
CA GLY A 66 23.00 -8.68 -42.80
C GLY A 66 22.57 -7.20 -42.91
N ASP A 67 21.32 -6.97 -43.16
CA ASP A 67 20.80 -5.64 -43.51
C ASP A 67 20.37 -4.77 -42.32
N PHE A 68 20.26 -5.35 -41.12
CA PHE A 68 19.78 -4.67 -39.91
C PHE A 68 20.89 -3.98 -39.09
N GLN A 69 22.13 -3.99 -39.57
CA GLN A 69 23.24 -3.21 -38.95
C GLN A 69 23.18 -1.70 -39.26
N ASN A 70 22.09 -1.23 -39.83
CA ASN A 70 21.93 0.18 -40.11
C ASN A 70 21.66 0.92 -38.80
N GLN A 71 22.50 1.89 -38.46
CA GLN A 71 22.37 2.77 -37.29
C GLN A 71 20.94 3.33 -37.17
N THR A 72 20.33 3.68 -38.30
CA THR A 72 18.96 4.19 -38.37
C THR A 72 17.92 3.16 -37.84
N TYR A 73 18.11 1.85 -38.08
CA TYR A 73 17.22 0.82 -37.56
C TYR A 73 17.30 0.75 -36.03
N HIS A 74 18.50 0.74 -35.47
CA HIS A 74 18.67 0.72 -34.01
C HIS A 74 18.09 1.97 -33.36
N GLU A 75 18.32 3.15 -33.94
CA GLU A 75 17.74 4.41 -33.46
C GLU A 75 16.19 4.36 -33.45
N GLN A 76 15.57 3.77 -34.47
CA GLN A 76 14.13 3.64 -34.57
C GLN A 76 13.56 2.61 -33.55
N ILE A 77 14.28 1.53 -33.28
CA ILE A 77 13.90 0.55 -32.26
C ILE A 77 13.99 1.16 -30.87
N GLU A 78 15.07 1.86 -30.54
CA GLU A 78 15.21 2.57 -29.26
C GLU A 78 14.11 3.62 -29.08
N TYR A 79 13.77 4.34 -30.14
CA TYR A 79 12.67 5.30 -30.12
C TYR A 79 11.33 4.62 -29.86
N LEU A 80 11.06 3.50 -30.54
CA LEU A 80 9.85 2.70 -30.35
C LEU A 80 9.77 2.14 -28.92
N GLU A 81 10.88 1.68 -28.38
CA GLU A 81 10.98 1.20 -27.01
C GLU A 81 10.60 2.29 -26.00
N ARG A 82 11.16 3.47 -26.14
CA ARG A 82 10.86 4.62 -25.29
C ARG A 82 9.38 5.02 -25.35
N ILE A 83 8.81 5.10 -26.57
CA ILE A 83 7.40 5.46 -26.76
C ILE A 83 6.49 4.39 -26.14
N THR A 84 6.78 3.12 -26.35
CA THR A 84 5.99 2.02 -25.80
C THR A 84 6.04 1.99 -24.28
N THR A 85 7.20 2.24 -23.68
CA THR A 85 7.37 2.34 -22.23
C THR A 85 6.56 3.52 -21.66
N ASN A 86 6.67 4.69 -22.26
CA ASN A 86 5.95 5.89 -21.84
C ASN A 86 4.41 5.69 -21.95
N LEU A 87 3.96 5.01 -23.03
CA LEU A 87 2.55 4.70 -23.22
C LEU A 87 2.06 3.74 -22.13
N HIS A 88 2.81 2.67 -21.86
CA HIS A 88 2.49 1.73 -20.79
C HIS A 88 2.35 2.42 -19.42
N GLU A 89 3.35 3.24 -19.05
CA GLU A 89 3.33 4.01 -17.80
C GLU A 89 2.12 4.96 -17.73
N SER A 90 1.79 5.62 -18.83
CA SER A 90 0.67 6.56 -18.89
C SER A 90 -0.67 5.86 -18.70
N VAL A 91 -0.84 4.69 -19.31
CA VAL A 91 -2.07 3.88 -19.17
C VAL A 91 -2.15 3.29 -17.77
N MET A 92 -1.03 2.80 -17.22
CA MET A 92 -0.96 2.31 -15.84
C MET A 92 -1.36 3.38 -14.83
N LYS A 93 -0.89 4.62 -14.97
CA LYS A 93 -1.26 5.73 -14.08
C LYS A 93 -2.76 6.02 -14.06
N VAL A 94 -3.45 5.87 -15.19
CA VAL A 94 -4.92 6.07 -15.25
C VAL A 94 -5.67 4.98 -14.50
N ARG A 95 -5.05 3.80 -14.34
CA ARG A 95 -5.63 2.63 -13.66
C ARG A 95 -5.33 2.59 -12.16
N MET A 96 -4.37 3.40 -11.68
CA MET A 96 -4.03 3.46 -10.28
C MET A 96 -5.18 4.03 -9.45
N VAL A 97 -5.44 3.42 -8.30
CA VAL A 97 -6.45 3.84 -7.33
C VAL A 97 -5.88 3.77 -5.92
N PRO A 98 -6.28 4.67 -5.01
CA PRO A 98 -5.86 4.62 -3.62
C PRO A 98 -6.30 3.31 -2.95
N ILE A 99 -5.46 2.76 -2.08
CA ILE A 99 -5.81 1.56 -1.30
C ILE A 99 -6.90 1.83 -0.26
N GLU A 100 -7.20 3.10 0.02
CA GLU A 100 -8.24 3.55 0.94
C GLU A 100 -9.55 2.78 0.75
N SER A 101 -9.95 2.53 -0.50
CA SER A 101 -11.17 1.80 -0.84
C SER A 101 -11.27 0.40 -0.23
N VAL A 102 -10.13 -0.24 0.01
CA VAL A 102 -10.04 -1.57 0.62
C VAL A 102 -9.83 -1.49 2.12
N VAL A 103 -8.94 -0.59 2.58
CA VAL A 103 -8.53 -0.56 3.99
C VAL A 103 -9.56 0.10 4.90
N ASN A 104 -10.47 0.92 4.38
CA ASN A 104 -11.52 1.63 5.14
C ASN A 104 -12.45 0.72 5.95
N LYS A 105 -12.57 -0.56 5.58
CA LYS A 105 -13.37 -1.54 6.32
C LYS A 105 -12.66 -2.10 7.58
N PHE A 106 -11.33 -2.01 7.65
CA PHE A 106 -10.54 -2.65 8.69
C PHE A 106 -10.70 -2.03 10.09
N PRO A 107 -10.83 -0.70 10.26
CA PRO A 107 -11.07 -0.11 11.58
C PRO A 107 -12.36 -0.65 12.24
N ARG A 108 -13.40 -0.87 11.45
CA ARG A 108 -14.64 -1.47 11.96
C ARG A 108 -14.42 -2.92 12.37
N MET A 109 -13.74 -3.69 11.53
CA MET A 109 -13.42 -5.10 11.81
C MET A 109 -12.62 -5.23 13.12
N ILE A 110 -11.54 -4.47 13.28
CA ILE A 110 -10.71 -4.50 14.49
C ILE A 110 -11.49 -4.06 15.72
N ARG A 111 -12.35 -3.06 15.62
CA ARG A 111 -13.24 -2.64 16.72
C ARG A 111 -14.22 -3.75 17.13
N ASP A 112 -14.74 -4.50 16.16
CA ASP A 112 -15.65 -5.63 16.46
C ASP A 112 -14.89 -6.81 17.09
N LEU A 113 -13.63 -7.06 16.68
CA LEU A 113 -12.73 -8.03 17.33
C LEU A 113 -12.33 -7.58 18.75
N SER A 114 -11.99 -6.30 18.92
CA SER A 114 -11.63 -5.74 20.23
C SER A 114 -12.73 -5.89 21.29
N ARG A 115 -13.98 -5.92 20.88
CA ARG A 115 -15.11 -6.16 21.81
C ARG A 115 -15.25 -7.63 22.23
N LYS A 116 -14.73 -8.55 21.41
CA LYS A 116 -14.89 -10.00 21.62
C LYS A 116 -13.68 -10.66 22.24
N LEU A 117 -12.51 -10.13 21.98
CA LEU A 117 -11.22 -10.66 22.38
C LEU A 117 -10.58 -9.75 23.43
N ASN A 118 -9.57 -9.03 23.03
CA ASN A 118 -8.74 -8.16 23.86
C ASN A 118 -8.87 -6.71 23.38
N LYS A 119 -8.66 -5.74 24.28
CA LYS A 119 -8.60 -4.33 23.89
C LYS A 119 -7.44 -4.12 22.93
N MET A 120 -7.75 -3.64 21.73
CA MET A 120 -6.77 -3.36 20.70
C MET A 120 -7.18 -2.20 19.83
N GLU A 121 -6.19 -1.53 19.21
CA GLU A 121 -6.38 -0.42 18.29
C GLU A 121 -5.62 -0.66 16.99
N LEU A 122 -6.18 -0.15 15.89
CA LEU A 122 -5.56 -0.20 14.56
C LEU A 122 -5.04 1.19 14.18
N TYR A 123 -3.77 1.26 13.86
CA TYR A 123 -3.10 2.44 13.33
C TYR A 123 -2.82 2.22 11.85
N MET A 124 -3.30 3.14 11.00
CA MET A 124 -3.11 3.06 9.56
C MET A 124 -2.38 4.30 9.05
N THR A 125 -1.48 4.11 8.08
CA THR A 125 -0.80 5.17 7.35
C THR A 125 -0.66 4.83 5.88
N GLY A 126 -0.68 5.86 5.01
CA GLY A 126 -0.49 5.70 3.58
C GLY A 126 -1.72 5.15 2.85
N GLU A 127 -2.90 5.47 3.33
CA GLU A 127 -4.18 5.07 2.71
C GLU A 127 -4.36 5.67 1.31
N ASP A 128 -3.65 6.77 1.03
CA ASP A 128 -3.58 7.45 -0.26
C ASP A 128 -2.59 6.82 -1.25
N THR A 129 -1.86 5.78 -0.83
CA THR A 129 -0.93 5.05 -1.70
C THR A 129 -1.70 4.42 -2.86
N GLU A 130 -1.26 4.72 -4.08
CA GLU A 130 -1.92 4.24 -5.30
C GLU A 130 -1.40 2.87 -5.72
N LEU A 131 -2.31 1.99 -6.11
CA LEU A 131 -2.05 0.65 -6.64
C LEU A 131 -2.90 0.40 -7.88
N ASP A 132 -2.46 -0.54 -8.72
CA ASP A 132 -3.31 -1.05 -9.80
C ASP A 132 -4.62 -1.60 -9.25
N ARG A 133 -5.72 -1.27 -9.90
CA ARG A 133 -7.05 -1.63 -9.44
C ARG A 133 -7.24 -3.13 -9.27
N THR A 134 -6.70 -3.95 -10.17
CA THR A 134 -6.80 -5.42 -10.03
C THR A 134 -6.09 -5.93 -8.78
N VAL A 135 -4.97 -5.32 -8.42
CA VAL A 135 -4.25 -5.64 -7.18
C VAL A 135 -5.08 -5.21 -5.97
N VAL A 136 -5.65 -4.00 -6.01
CA VAL A 136 -6.52 -3.48 -4.94
C VAL A 136 -7.71 -4.41 -4.69
N ASP A 137 -8.35 -4.91 -5.76
CA ASP A 137 -9.49 -5.82 -5.65
C ASP A 137 -9.11 -7.19 -5.03
N GLN A 138 -7.86 -7.64 -5.22
CA GLN A 138 -7.37 -8.94 -4.73
C GLN A 138 -6.71 -8.88 -3.35
N ILE A 139 -6.13 -7.75 -2.95
CA ILE A 139 -5.34 -7.65 -1.72
C ILE A 139 -6.20 -7.59 -0.44
N GLY A 140 -7.47 -7.27 -0.58
CA GLY A 140 -8.37 -7.05 0.56
C GLY A 140 -8.49 -8.23 1.51
N ASP A 141 -8.67 -9.43 0.97
CA ASP A 141 -8.84 -10.65 1.74
C ASP A 141 -7.54 -11.11 2.42
N PRO A 142 -6.37 -11.12 1.73
CA PRO A 142 -5.07 -11.33 2.38
C PRO A 142 -4.80 -10.38 3.54
N LEU A 143 -5.00 -9.07 3.35
CA LEU A 143 -4.80 -8.09 4.42
C LEU A 143 -5.74 -8.30 5.60
N GLN A 144 -7.01 -8.59 5.33
CA GLN A 144 -7.98 -8.92 6.37
C GLN A 144 -7.53 -10.15 7.17
N HIS A 145 -6.99 -11.17 6.51
CA HIS A 145 -6.49 -12.37 7.16
C HIS A 145 -5.26 -12.07 8.06
N LEU A 146 -4.32 -11.27 7.57
CA LEU A 146 -3.16 -10.87 8.35
C LEU A 146 -3.56 -10.06 9.60
N LEU A 147 -4.42 -9.07 9.45
CA LEU A 147 -4.93 -8.27 10.58
C LEU A 147 -5.68 -9.13 11.60
N ARG A 148 -6.43 -10.12 11.13
CA ARG A 148 -7.10 -11.07 12.01
C ARG A 148 -6.11 -11.96 12.75
N ASN A 149 -5.06 -12.43 12.08
CA ASN A 149 -4.01 -13.23 12.73
C ASN A 149 -3.30 -12.43 13.83
N SER A 150 -2.98 -11.15 13.58
CA SER A 150 -2.43 -10.26 14.61
C SER A 150 -3.39 -10.12 15.80
N ALA A 151 -4.70 -9.96 15.54
CA ALA A 151 -5.70 -9.81 16.60
C ALA A 151 -5.94 -11.10 17.40
N ASP A 152 -6.03 -12.27 16.74
CA ASP A 152 -6.41 -13.54 17.35
C ASP A 152 -5.20 -14.27 17.98
N HIS A 153 -4.00 -14.11 17.40
CA HIS A 153 -2.84 -14.91 17.75
C HIS A 153 -1.57 -14.09 18.03
N GLY A 154 -1.49 -12.85 17.52
CA GLY A 154 -0.33 -11.98 17.71
C GLY A 154 -0.33 -11.33 19.09
N LEU A 155 -1.45 -10.75 19.49
CA LEU A 155 -1.60 -10.00 20.73
C LEU A 155 -1.87 -10.93 21.92
N GLU A 156 -1.18 -10.68 23.03
CA GLU A 156 -1.48 -11.29 24.34
C GLU A 156 -2.78 -10.71 24.90
N ASP A 157 -3.40 -11.42 25.84
CA ASP A 157 -4.52 -10.87 26.62
C ASP A 157 -4.08 -9.65 27.45
N ASN A 158 -5.02 -8.78 27.77
CA ASN A 158 -4.73 -7.49 28.40
C ASN A 158 -4.05 -7.64 29.77
N GLU A 159 -4.38 -8.67 30.55
CA GLU A 159 -3.78 -8.92 31.87
C GLU A 159 -2.32 -9.35 31.72
N THR A 160 -2.02 -10.26 30.79
CA THR A 160 -0.68 -10.70 30.45
C THR A 160 0.19 -9.53 29.95
N ARG A 161 -0.36 -8.65 29.09
CA ARG A 161 0.36 -7.47 28.61
C ARG A 161 0.79 -6.56 29.75
N VAL A 162 -0.13 -6.25 30.67
CA VAL A 162 0.18 -5.42 31.85
C VAL A 162 1.24 -6.11 32.75
N ALA A 163 1.15 -7.42 32.94
CA ALA A 163 2.13 -8.17 33.72
C ALA A 163 3.54 -8.15 33.09
N LEU A 164 3.61 -8.08 31.74
CA LEU A 164 4.85 -7.95 30.98
C LEU A 164 5.35 -6.49 30.88
N GLY A 165 4.66 -5.53 31.50
CA GLY A 165 5.01 -4.10 31.43
C GLY A 165 4.65 -3.44 30.09
N LYS A 166 3.83 -4.06 29.25
CA LYS A 166 3.29 -3.51 28.01
C LYS A 166 2.03 -2.67 28.27
N PRO A 167 1.65 -1.75 27.35
CA PRO A 167 0.34 -1.09 27.42
C PRO A 167 -0.79 -2.11 27.42
N GLU A 168 -1.85 -1.86 28.21
CA GLU A 168 -3.02 -2.74 28.27
C GLU A 168 -3.68 -2.92 26.90
N VAL A 169 -3.78 -1.85 26.11
CA VAL A 169 -4.33 -1.87 24.76
C VAL A 169 -3.24 -2.31 23.77
N GLY A 170 -3.49 -3.39 23.04
CA GLY A 170 -2.60 -3.86 21.98
C GLY A 170 -2.67 -2.98 20.74
N SER A 171 -1.58 -2.86 20.03
CA SER A 171 -1.49 -2.04 18.81
C SER A 171 -1.26 -2.92 17.58
N ILE A 172 -2.09 -2.69 16.55
CA ILE A 172 -1.93 -3.29 15.22
C ILE A 172 -1.63 -2.17 14.24
N PHE A 173 -0.69 -2.38 13.33
CA PHE A 173 -0.22 -1.38 12.37
C PHE A 173 -0.47 -1.87 10.96
N LEU A 174 -0.98 -0.97 10.11
CA LEU A 174 -1.08 -1.17 8.66
C LEU A 174 -0.47 0.06 7.99
N ASN A 175 0.72 -0.10 7.40
CA ASN A 175 1.42 0.98 6.72
C ASN A 175 1.55 0.65 5.24
N ALA A 176 1.25 1.62 4.37
CA ALA A 176 1.49 1.50 2.95
C ALA A 176 2.34 2.68 2.47
N PHE A 177 3.31 2.41 1.61
CA PHE A 177 4.16 3.44 1.02
C PHE A 177 4.82 2.94 -0.26
N GLN A 178 5.26 3.88 -1.08
CA GLN A 178 6.01 3.56 -2.29
C GLN A 178 7.51 3.54 -2.00
N GLU A 179 8.18 2.49 -2.46
CA GLU A 179 9.63 2.35 -2.40
C GLU A 179 10.17 1.99 -3.79
N GLY A 180 10.73 2.97 -4.49
CA GLY A 180 11.15 2.82 -5.89
C GLY A 180 9.95 2.49 -6.79
N ASN A 181 10.01 1.34 -7.47
CA ASN A 181 8.95 0.86 -8.36
C ASN A 181 7.96 -0.09 -7.65
N ASN A 182 8.12 -0.30 -6.35
CA ASN A 182 7.29 -1.20 -5.58
C ASN A 182 6.41 -0.41 -4.61
N VAL A 183 5.23 -0.96 -4.32
CA VAL A 183 4.43 -0.54 -3.18
C VAL A 183 4.63 -1.56 -2.07
N ILE A 184 5.02 -1.06 -0.91
CA ILE A 184 5.22 -1.87 0.29
C ILE A 184 3.98 -1.71 1.17
N ILE A 185 3.39 -2.83 1.56
CA ILE A 185 2.31 -2.86 2.55
C ILE A 185 2.79 -3.71 3.72
N GLN A 186 2.85 -3.10 4.89
CA GLN A 186 3.31 -3.71 6.12
C GLN A 186 2.14 -3.89 7.08
N VAL A 187 1.98 -5.09 7.61
CA VAL A 187 1.10 -5.39 8.73
C VAL A 187 1.98 -5.82 9.90
N GLY A 188 1.77 -5.24 11.06
CA GLY A 188 2.53 -5.55 12.26
C GLY A 188 1.67 -5.41 13.50
N ASP A 189 2.15 -5.97 14.61
CA ASP A 189 1.56 -5.83 15.94
C ASP A 189 2.66 -5.69 17.01
N ASP A 190 2.28 -5.26 18.20
CA ASP A 190 3.16 -5.17 19.38
C ASP A 190 3.00 -6.35 20.34
N GLY A 191 2.53 -7.48 19.81
CA GLY A 191 2.23 -8.69 20.57
C GLY A 191 3.44 -9.54 20.95
N ALA A 192 3.20 -10.84 21.19
CA ALA A 192 4.21 -11.79 21.65
C ALA A 192 5.25 -12.16 20.57
N GLY A 193 4.96 -11.83 19.30
CA GLY A 193 5.77 -12.24 18.15
C GLY A 193 5.50 -13.71 17.78
N ILE A 194 6.40 -14.27 16.94
CA ILE A 194 6.26 -15.63 16.43
C ILE A 194 7.10 -16.57 17.31
N ASP A 195 6.46 -17.58 17.91
CA ASP A 195 7.17 -18.67 18.60
C ASP A 195 7.81 -19.61 17.56
N VAL A 196 9.09 -19.38 17.31
CA VAL A 196 9.88 -20.16 16.33
C VAL A 196 9.96 -21.63 16.71
N ALA A 197 10.02 -21.96 18.02
CA ALA A 197 10.07 -23.33 18.48
C ALA A 197 8.75 -24.05 18.19
N ALA A 198 7.62 -23.42 18.48
CA ALA A 198 6.30 -23.98 18.17
C ALA A 198 6.08 -24.16 16.66
N VAL A 199 6.57 -23.23 15.82
CA VAL A 199 6.52 -23.36 14.36
C VAL A 199 7.33 -24.55 13.88
N ARG A 200 8.56 -24.68 14.39
CA ARG A 200 9.47 -25.80 14.08
C ARG A 200 8.82 -27.14 14.43
N ASP A 201 8.38 -27.29 15.67
CA ASP A 201 7.83 -28.54 16.17
C ASP A 201 6.59 -28.95 15.36
N LYS A 202 5.74 -27.99 15.00
CA LYS A 202 4.56 -28.25 14.17
C LYS A 202 4.90 -28.58 12.72
N ALA A 203 5.99 -28.00 12.18
CA ALA A 203 6.49 -28.34 10.85
C ALA A 203 7.01 -29.77 10.77
N ILE A 204 7.68 -30.24 11.83
CA ILE A 204 8.12 -31.63 11.98
C ILE A 204 6.91 -32.56 12.13
N GLU A 205 5.96 -32.24 13.03
CA GLU A 205 4.75 -33.04 13.24
C GLU A 205 3.96 -33.25 11.93
N ARG A 206 3.91 -32.23 11.08
CA ARG A 206 3.24 -32.30 9.77
C ARG A 206 4.08 -32.92 8.66
N GLY A 207 5.32 -33.30 8.92
CA GLY A 207 6.21 -33.89 7.94
C GLY A 207 6.67 -32.93 6.83
N ILE A 208 6.60 -31.63 7.08
CA ILE A 208 7.08 -30.59 6.14
C ILE A 208 8.60 -30.53 6.13
N ILE A 209 9.21 -30.70 7.30
CA ILE A 209 10.66 -30.80 7.50
C ILE A 209 10.97 -31.98 8.41
N THR A 210 12.20 -32.50 8.30
CA THR A 210 12.73 -33.51 9.25
C THR A 210 13.40 -32.83 10.44
N GLU A 211 13.62 -33.58 11.54
CA GLU A 211 14.37 -33.07 12.69
C GLU A 211 15.78 -32.62 12.29
N GLU A 212 16.48 -33.40 11.45
CA GLU A 212 17.83 -33.07 10.96
C GLU A 212 17.83 -31.77 10.14
N GLN A 213 16.79 -31.55 9.32
CA GLN A 213 16.62 -30.29 8.57
C GLN A 213 16.37 -29.13 9.52
N ALA A 214 15.51 -29.32 10.53
CA ALA A 214 15.17 -28.29 11.51
C ALA A 214 16.38 -27.80 12.31
N GLU A 215 17.34 -28.71 12.64
CA GLU A 215 18.59 -28.36 13.33
C GLU A 215 19.53 -27.49 12.49
N SER A 216 19.48 -27.63 11.17
CA SER A 216 20.33 -26.87 10.23
C SER A 216 19.71 -25.55 9.77
N MET A 217 18.40 -25.33 10.00
CA MET A 217 17.68 -24.16 9.54
C MET A 217 17.88 -22.94 10.44
N SER A 218 18.00 -21.77 9.83
CA SER A 218 17.98 -20.52 10.57
C SER A 218 16.56 -20.20 11.10
N GLN A 219 16.45 -19.34 12.12
CA GLN A 219 15.15 -18.88 12.62
C GLN A 219 14.29 -18.28 11.50
N LYS A 220 14.90 -17.55 10.56
CA LYS A 220 14.22 -16.96 9.43
C LYS A 220 13.63 -18.03 8.50
N ASP A 221 14.36 -19.10 8.26
CA ASP A 221 13.89 -20.21 7.41
C ASP A 221 12.71 -20.93 8.05
N ILE A 222 12.76 -21.14 9.37
CA ILE A 222 11.64 -21.73 10.12
C ILE A 222 10.41 -20.83 10.06
N ILE A 223 10.55 -19.52 10.24
CA ILE A 223 9.44 -18.57 10.12
C ILE A 223 8.85 -18.59 8.70
N ASN A 224 9.68 -18.73 7.67
CA ASN A 224 9.21 -18.79 6.29
C ASN A 224 8.32 -20.00 6.01
N ILE A 225 8.35 -21.05 6.83
CA ILE A 225 7.43 -22.19 6.71
C ILE A 225 5.98 -21.77 6.90
N LEU A 226 5.69 -20.71 7.66
CA LEU A 226 4.35 -20.17 7.84
C LEU A 226 3.68 -19.76 6.54
N PHE A 227 4.46 -19.40 5.52
CA PHE A 227 3.99 -18.98 4.21
C PHE A 227 3.80 -20.11 3.20
N LEU A 228 4.15 -21.35 3.61
CA LEU A 228 3.94 -22.50 2.73
C LEU A 228 2.43 -22.81 2.60
N PRO A 229 1.98 -23.19 1.39
CA PRO A 229 0.59 -23.64 1.21
C PRO A 229 0.27 -24.76 2.20
N SER A 230 -0.90 -24.70 2.82
CA SER A 230 -1.40 -25.69 3.78
C SER A 230 -0.73 -25.67 5.17
N PHE A 231 0.20 -24.77 5.45
CA PHE A 231 0.71 -24.59 6.80
C PHE A 231 -0.21 -23.63 7.59
N SER A 232 -0.83 -24.11 8.65
CA SER A 232 -1.62 -23.30 9.57
C SER A 232 -1.26 -23.65 11.01
N MET A 233 -1.10 -22.65 11.86
CA MET A 233 -0.88 -22.84 13.30
C MET A 233 -2.17 -23.22 14.04
N SER A 234 -3.34 -23.01 13.43
CA SER A 234 -4.63 -23.35 14.04
C SER A 234 -4.74 -24.85 14.30
N LYS A 235 -5.27 -25.23 15.44
CA LYS A 235 -5.76 -26.59 15.67
C LYS A 235 -7.03 -26.77 14.85
N THR A 236 -7.04 -27.71 13.92
CA THR A 236 -8.23 -28.17 13.22
C THR A 236 -9.21 -28.78 14.22
#